data_c85298f86e06f0e570a533c668e4030a
#
_entry.id   c85298f86e06f0e570a533c668e4030a
#
_cell.length_a   1.000
_cell.length_b   1.000
_cell.length_c   1.000
_cell.angle_alpha   90.00
_cell.angle_beta   90.00
_cell.angle_gamma   90.00
#
_symmetry.space_group_name_H-M   'P 1'
#
loop_
_entity.id
_entity.type
_entity.pdbx_description
1 polymer ?
#
loop_
_entity_poly.entity_id
_entity_poly.type
_entity_poly.pdbx_seq_one_letter_code
_entity_poly.pdbx_strand_id
1 'polypeptide(L)'
;MADLARPRERETWLATLMSDRLGALLETEAQRRRFSAVTLAAIAKDRNLMRCDQTSLALSLLTCAELGLEPNGALDLAYLIPRKGQCSVQLGYKGLALLAHRANPGATISASVVYADDHFVIRAGTDDPGIEHRPNLQGRRTDADVIASYATIRLADGGLAFEYCDRAEIDRRRKAGGGNSPAWRNHFAAMARKTALRKLLMGGTVPLSPSLASPLVEALQAEDGAPARDGAASPLEGLLGASDEPSDGPFVVDAEPAPE
;
A
#
# COMPACT_ATOMS: atom_id res chain seq x y z
N MET A 1 1.49 3.86 28.60
CA MET A 1 1.57 2.40 28.71
C MET A 1 0.45 1.86 27.84
N ALA A 2 0.77 1.31 26.67
CA ALA A 2 -0.24 0.77 25.77
C ALA A 2 -0.90 -0.43 26.42
N ASP A 3 -2.20 -0.34 26.58
CA ASP A 3 -3.07 -1.37 27.14
C ASP A 3 -2.93 -2.64 26.28
N LEU A 4 -2.39 -3.68 26.88
CA LEU A 4 -2.37 -5.02 26.30
C LEU A 4 -3.77 -5.61 26.48
N ALA A 5 -4.74 -5.14 25.68
CA ALA A 5 -6.06 -5.77 25.60
C ALA A 5 -5.89 -7.28 25.51
N ARG A 6 -6.69 -8.02 26.27
CA ARG A 6 -6.62 -9.49 26.37
C ARG A 6 -6.76 -10.09 24.97
N PRO A 7 -6.07 -11.18 24.62
CA PRO A 7 -6.09 -11.76 23.27
C PRO A 7 -7.49 -11.94 22.68
N ARG A 8 -8.47 -12.35 23.51
CA ARG A 8 -9.87 -12.52 23.11
C ARG A 8 -10.57 -11.21 22.72
N GLU A 9 -10.27 -10.10 23.43
CA GLU A 9 -10.84 -8.78 23.12
C GLU A 9 -10.36 -8.27 21.76
N ARG A 10 -9.09 -8.51 21.43
CA ARG A 10 -8.50 -8.16 20.13
C ARG A 10 -9.05 -9.01 18.99
N GLU A 11 -9.30 -10.29 19.22
CA GLU A 11 -9.94 -11.15 18.23
C GLU A 11 -11.39 -10.71 17.97
N THR A 12 -12.14 -10.36 19.01
CA THR A 12 -13.52 -9.84 18.88
C THR A 12 -13.51 -8.50 18.13
N TRP A 13 -12.63 -7.57 18.49
CA TRP A 13 -12.47 -6.29 17.81
C TRP A 13 -12.15 -6.49 16.32
N LEU A 14 -11.22 -7.39 15.99
CA LEU A 14 -10.86 -7.68 14.60
C LEU A 14 -12.06 -8.27 13.83
N ALA A 15 -12.81 -9.16 14.43
CA ALA A 15 -14.03 -9.73 13.84
C ALA A 15 -15.07 -8.65 13.55
N THR A 16 -15.29 -7.72 14.50
CA THR A 16 -16.21 -6.57 14.33
C THR A 16 -15.72 -5.64 13.21
N LEU A 17 -14.44 -5.29 13.19
CA LEU A 17 -13.86 -4.49 12.10
C LEU A 17 -14.08 -5.14 10.74
N MET A 18 -13.88 -6.46 10.65
CA MET A 18 -14.03 -7.23 9.42
C MET A 18 -15.50 -7.29 8.95
N SER A 19 -16.48 -7.40 9.87
CA SER A 19 -17.90 -7.47 9.51
C SER A 19 -18.46 -6.12 9.12
N ASP A 20 -18.23 -5.10 9.93
CA ASP A 20 -19.01 -3.86 9.86
C ASP A 20 -18.36 -2.83 8.92
N ARG A 21 -17.05 -2.65 9.03
CA ARG A 21 -16.37 -1.56 8.31
C ARG A 21 -15.77 -2.00 6.96
N LEU A 22 -15.15 -3.16 6.91
CA LEU A 22 -14.64 -3.69 5.64
C LEU A 22 -15.75 -4.17 4.71
N GLY A 23 -16.94 -4.51 5.27
CA GLY A 23 -18.10 -4.88 4.48
C GLY A 23 -18.58 -3.79 3.53
N ALA A 24 -18.36 -2.51 3.87
CA ALA A 24 -18.74 -1.39 3.02
C ALA A 24 -17.76 -1.17 1.83
N LEU A 25 -16.51 -1.61 1.96
CA LEU A 25 -15.47 -1.43 0.94
C LEU A 25 -15.35 -2.62 -0.02
N LEU A 26 -15.83 -3.79 0.38
CA LEU A 26 -15.77 -5.03 -0.39
C LEU A 26 -17.17 -5.36 -0.94
N GLU A 27 -17.31 -5.29 -2.27
CA GLU A 27 -18.62 -5.32 -2.95
C GLU A 27 -19.38 -6.64 -2.74
N THR A 28 -18.67 -7.77 -2.72
CA THR A 28 -19.33 -9.08 -2.65
C THR A 28 -19.01 -9.83 -1.37
N GLU A 29 -19.96 -10.67 -0.94
CA GLU A 29 -19.76 -11.55 0.22
C GLU A 29 -18.56 -12.51 0.03
N ALA A 30 -18.32 -12.96 -1.19
CA ALA A 30 -17.18 -13.80 -1.51
C ALA A 30 -15.85 -13.05 -1.30
N GLN A 31 -15.77 -11.79 -1.72
CA GLN A 31 -14.58 -10.93 -1.48
C GLN A 31 -14.37 -10.70 0.02
N ARG A 32 -15.42 -10.39 0.77
CA ARG A 32 -15.38 -10.23 2.24
C ARG A 32 -14.84 -11.46 2.94
N ARG A 33 -15.40 -12.63 2.66
CA ARG A 33 -14.95 -13.91 3.24
C ARG A 33 -13.50 -14.21 2.91
N ARG A 34 -13.11 -14.02 1.66
CA ARG A 34 -11.73 -14.26 1.20
C ARG A 34 -10.75 -13.29 1.86
N PHE A 35 -11.06 -12.00 1.86
CA PHE A 35 -10.21 -10.98 2.51
C PHE A 35 -10.04 -11.28 4.00
N SER A 36 -11.11 -11.60 4.70
CA SER A 36 -11.09 -11.98 6.12
C SER A 36 -10.21 -13.20 6.36
N ALA A 37 -10.40 -14.28 5.58
CA ALA A 37 -9.61 -15.50 5.73
C ALA A 37 -8.12 -15.26 5.50
N VAL A 38 -7.75 -14.50 4.45
CA VAL A 38 -6.34 -14.17 4.14
C VAL A 38 -5.74 -13.30 5.25
N THR A 39 -6.47 -12.30 5.72
CA THR A 39 -6.02 -11.41 6.81
C THR A 39 -5.80 -12.18 8.12
N LEU A 40 -6.74 -13.02 8.52
CA LEU A 40 -6.61 -13.86 9.72
C LEU A 40 -5.42 -14.80 9.61
N ALA A 41 -5.21 -15.41 8.44
CA ALA A 41 -4.04 -16.26 8.18
C ALA A 41 -2.73 -15.47 8.25
N ALA A 42 -2.68 -14.23 7.75
CA ALA A 42 -1.51 -13.35 7.84
C ALA A 42 -1.17 -13.01 9.30
N ILE A 43 -2.18 -12.66 10.10
CA ILE A 43 -2.02 -12.34 11.52
C ILE A 43 -1.59 -13.58 12.32
N ALA A 44 -2.11 -14.75 11.99
CA ALA A 44 -1.72 -16.01 12.64
C ALA A 44 -0.25 -16.37 12.36
N LYS A 45 0.26 -16.04 11.17
CA LYS A 45 1.67 -16.27 10.78
C LYS A 45 2.63 -15.29 11.44
N ASP A 46 2.25 -14.03 11.58
CA ASP A 46 3.07 -13.01 12.23
C ASP A 46 2.36 -12.40 13.44
N ARG A 47 2.64 -12.96 14.61
CA ARG A 47 2.08 -12.48 15.88
C ARG A 47 2.46 -11.04 16.25
N ASN A 48 3.49 -10.46 15.61
CA ASN A 48 3.84 -9.06 15.85
C ASN A 48 2.77 -8.11 15.32
N LEU A 49 1.99 -8.51 14.32
CA LEU A 49 0.84 -7.74 13.84
C LEU A 49 -0.19 -7.55 14.97
N MET A 50 -0.42 -8.58 15.80
CA MET A 50 -1.33 -8.48 16.95
C MET A 50 -0.77 -7.63 18.11
N ARG A 51 0.51 -7.27 18.07
CA ARG A 51 1.13 -6.37 19.07
C ARG A 51 1.17 -4.93 18.59
N CYS A 52 0.80 -4.67 17.34
CA CYS A 52 0.66 -3.31 16.83
C CYS A 52 -0.51 -2.60 17.51
N ASP A 53 -0.44 -1.28 17.51
CA ASP A 53 -1.57 -0.44 17.86
C ASP A 53 -2.81 -0.80 17.02
N GLN A 54 -3.98 -0.85 17.66
CA GLN A 54 -5.22 -1.29 17.02
C GLN A 54 -5.63 -0.35 15.88
N THR A 55 -5.48 0.95 16.08
CA THR A 55 -5.83 1.95 15.08
C THR A 55 -4.95 1.81 13.83
N SER A 56 -3.64 1.67 14.01
CA SER A 56 -2.71 1.48 12.88
C SER A 56 -2.97 0.19 12.11
N LEU A 57 -3.32 -0.89 12.80
CA LEU A 57 -3.69 -2.16 12.16
C LEU A 57 -5.02 -2.01 11.39
N ALA A 58 -6.03 -1.37 12.00
CA ALA A 58 -7.31 -1.11 11.34
C ALA A 58 -7.14 -0.27 10.08
N LEU A 59 -6.43 0.85 10.15
CA LEU A 59 -6.16 1.73 9.01
C LEU A 59 -5.43 0.98 7.90
N SER A 60 -4.44 0.16 8.25
CA SER A 60 -3.72 -0.67 7.28
C SER A 60 -4.64 -1.67 6.56
N LEU A 61 -5.58 -2.29 7.27
CA LEU A 61 -6.55 -3.21 6.69
C LEU A 61 -7.58 -2.48 5.81
N LEU A 62 -8.06 -1.32 6.24
CA LEU A 62 -8.97 -0.48 5.46
C LEU A 62 -8.30 -0.03 4.16
N THR A 63 -7.06 0.45 4.20
CA THR A 63 -6.29 0.80 2.99
C THR A 63 -6.15 -0.39 2.03
N CYS A 64 -5.88 -1.59 2.54
CA CYS A 64 -5.83 -2.80 1.71
C CYS A 64 -7.19 -3.10 1.07
N ALA A 65 -8.29 -2.95 1.81
CA ALA A 65 -9.65 -3.17 1.32
C ALA A 65 -10.07 -2.15 0.26
N GLU A 66 -9.77 -0.85 0.47
CA GLU A 66 -10.03 0.22 -0.49
C GLU A 66 -9.28 0.00 -1.82
N LEU A 67 -8.03 -0.43 -1.74
CA LEU A 67 -7.24 -0.80 -2.90
C LEU A 67 -7.68 -2.14 -3.51
N GLY A 68 -8.53 -2.90 -2.83
CA GLY A 68 -8.93 -4.25 -3.23
C GLY A 68 -7.72 -5.20 -3.31
N LEU A 69 -6.75 -5.05 -2.41
CA LEU A 69 -5.54 -5.86 -2.35
C LEU A 69 -5.54 -6.74 -1.09
N GLU A 70 -5.36 -8.04 -1.27
CA GLU A 70 -5.25 -8.97 -0.14
C GLU A 70 -3.91 -8.79 0.57
N PRO A 71 -3.89 -8.51 1.90
CA PRO A 71 -2.65 -8.35 2.64
C PRO A 71 -1.97 -9.70 2.90
N ASN A 72 -0.66 -9.77 2.69
CA ASN A 72 0.17 -10.96 2.91
C ASN A 72 -0.37 -12.25 2.25
N GLY A 73 -1.14 -12.09 1.17
CA GLY A 73 -1.68 -13.19 0.37
C GLY A 73 -0.61 -13.83 -0.52
N ALA A 74 -0.95 -14.96 -1.14
CA ALA A 74 -0.04 -15.72 -2.00
C ALA A 74 0.43 -14.97 -3.26
N LEU A 75 -0.29 -13.91 -3.66
CA LEU A 75 0.06 -13.11 -4.82
C LEU A 75 1.05 -11.98 -4.55
N ASP A 76 1.44 -11.74 -3.30
CA ASP A 76 2.37 -10.68 -2.91
C ASP A 76 1.91 -9.27 -3.35
N LEU A 77 0.61 -8.98 -3.22
CA LEU A 77 0.03 -7.71 -3.66
C LEU A 77 0.29 -6.59 -2.66
N ALA A 78 0.08 -6.86 -1.38
CA ALA A 78 0.30 -5.94 -0.27
C ALA A 78 0.84 -6.70 0.94
N TYR A 79 1.57 -5.99 1.79
CA TYR A 79 2.15 -6.54 3.02
C TYR A 79 1.79 -5.66 4.21
N LEU A 80 1.39 -6.27 5.31
CA LEU A 80 1.29 -5.63 6.61
C LEU A 80 2.65 -5.75 7.31
N ILE A 81 3.27 -4.62 7.61
CA ILE A 81 4.61 -4.56 8.19
C ILE A 81 4.55 -3.98 9.59
N PRO A 82 4.80 -4.80 10.64
CA PRO A 82 4.90 -4.29 12.00
C PRO A 82 6.23 -3.56 12.19
N ARG A 83 6.18 -2.28 12.61
CA ARG A 83 7.36 -1.46 12.93
C ARG A 83 7.10 -0.66 14.19
N LYS A 84 7.93 -0.83 15.22
CA LYS A 84 7.87 -0.06 16.47
C LYS A 84 6.47 -0.01 17.10
N GLY A 85 5.73 -1.12 17.05
CA GLY A 85 4.38 -1.18 17.59
C GLY A 85 3.28 -0.60 16.70
N GLN A 86 3.61 -0.10 15.52
CA GLN A 86 2.66 0.37 14.50
C GLN A 86 2.61 -0.63 13.34
N CYS A 87 1.45 -0.76 12.71
CA CYS A 87 1.27 -1.48 11.45
C CYS A 87 1.26 -0.48 10.29
N SER A 88 1.91 -0.82 9.19
CA SER A 88 1.86 -0.05 7.95
C SER A 88 1.68 -0.97 6.75
N VAL A 89 1.01 -0.47 5.70
CA VAL A 89 0.90 -1.18 4.43
C VAL A 89 2.16 -0.94 3.61
N GLN A 90 2.67 -2.00 3.01
CA GLN A 90 3.69 -1.92 1.97
C GLN A 90 3.17 -2.60 0.72
N LEU A 91 3.01 -1.86 -0.36
CA LEU A 91 2.53 -2.41 -1.63
C LEU A 91 3.62 -3.24 -2.31
N GLY A 92 3.25 -4.41 -2.83
CA GLY A 92 4.12 -5.22 -3.67
C GLY A 92 4.23 -4.67 -5.08
N TYR A 93 5.28 -5.04 -5.83
CA TYR A 93 5.37 -4.73 -7.27
C TYR A 93 4.13 -5.22 -8.02
N LYS A 94 3.69 -6.46 -7.75
CA LYS A 94 2.50 -7.05 -8.36
C LYS A 94 1.22 -6.29 -7.99
N GLY A 95 1.13 -5.76 -6.77
CA GLY A 95 0.02 -4.91 -6.33
C GLY A 95 -0.05 -3.62 -7.13
N LEU A 96 1.07 -2.90 -7.26
CA LEU A 96 1.15 -1.69 -8.07
C LEU A 96 0.78 -1.95 -9.53
N ALA A 97 1.30 -3.04 -10.13
CA ALA A 97 0.96 -3.41 -11.50
C ALA A 97 -0.54 -3.75 -11.65
N LEU A 98 -1.12 -4.47 -10.69
CA LEU A 98 -2.55 -4.79 -10.70
C LEU A 98 -3.42 -3.52 -10.62
N LEU A 99 -3.06 -2.56 -9.76
CA LEU A 99 -3.77 -1.29 -9.65
C LEU A 99 -3.70 -0.48 -10.95
N ALA A 100 -2.52 -0.45 -11.58
CA ALA A 100 -2.34 0.21 -12.87
C ALA A 100 -3.17 -0.46 -13.98
N HIS A 101 -3.26 -1.79 -14.02
CA HIS A 101 -4.12 -2.53 -14.96
C HIS A 101 -5.61 -2.29 -14.71
N ARG A 102 -6.03 -2.24 -13.45
CA ARG A 102 -7.44 -1.94 -13.11
C ARG A 102 -7.84 -0.53 -13.55
N ALA A 103 -6.95 0.45 -13.37
CA ALA A 103 -7.18 1.82 -13.80
C ALA A 103 -7.16 1.98 -15.32
N ASN A 104 -6.43 1.14 -16.04
CA ASN A 104 -6.21 1.23 -17.47
C ASN A 104 -6.41 -0.14 -18.14
N PRO A 105 -7.66 -0.59 -18.34
CA PRO A 105 -7.95 -1.86 -18.98
C PRO A 105 -7.33 -1.92 -20.40
N GLY A 106 -6.68 -3.03 -20.72
CA GLY A 106 -5.99 -3.20 -22.00
C GLY A 106 -4.58 -2.59 -22.07
N ALA A 107 -4.12 -1.90 -21.04
CA ALA A 107 -2.76 -1.38 -21.00
C ALA A 107 -1.72 -2.49 -20.81
N THR A 108 -0.54 -2.31 -21.38
CA THR A 108 0.65 -3.15 -21.14
C THR A 108 1.60 -2.41 -20.20
N ILE A 109 1.93 -3.03 -19.07
CA ILE A 109 2.82 -2.47 -18.06
C ILE A 109 4.10 -3.29 -17.99
N SER A 110 5.23 -2.61 -18.01
CA SER A 110 6.55 -3.23 -17.88
C SER A 110 7.43 -2.42 -16.94
N ALA A 111 8.30 -3.10 -16.21
CA ALA A 111 9.37 -2.44 -15.47
C ALA A 111 10.61 -3.34 -15.46
N SER A 112 11.77 -2.74 -15.64
CA SER A 112 13.03 -3.46 -15.71
C SER A 112 14.15 -2.69 -14.99
N VAL A 113 15.24 -3.40 -14.70
CA VAL A 113 16.52 -2.81 -14.32
C VAL A 113 17.44 -2.78 -15.52
N VAL A 114 18.35 -1.81 -15.51
CA VAL A 114 19.38 -1.62 -16.52
C VAL A 114 20.73 -1.87 -15.86
N TYR A 115 21.54 -2.71 -16.46
CA TYR A 115 22.88 -3.00 -15.99
C TYR A 115 23.92 -2.21 -16.79
N ALA A 116 25.11 -2.03 -16.23
CA ALA A 116 26.15 -1.20 -16.80
C ALA A 116 26.56 -1.57 -18.23
N ASP A 117 26.49 -2.86 -18.57
CA ASP A 117 26.88 -3.39 -19.89
C ASP A 117 25.69 -3.45 -20.88
N ASP A 118 24.48 -3.02 -20.47
CA ASP A 118 23.30 -2.99 -21.35
C ASP A 118 23.34 -1.75 -22.26
N HIS A 119 22.81 -1.88 -23.48
CA HIS A 119 22.50 -0.70 -24.30
C HIS A 119 21.20 -0.06 -23.80
N PHE A 120 21.27 1.19 -23.36
CA PHE A 120 20.11 1.88 -22.80
C PHE A 120 20.06 3.34 -23.26
N VAL A 121 18.97 3.73 -23.90
CA VAL A 121 18.71 5.08 -24.39
C VAL A 121 17.35 5.56 -23.96
N ILE A 122 17.27 6.76 -23.42
CA ILE A 122 16.02 7.45 -23.07
C ILE A 122 15.86 8.62 -24.03
N ARG A 123 14.70 8.69 -24.69
CA ARG A 123 14.27 9.85 -25.48
C ARG A 123 13.11 10.52 -24.75
N ALA A 124 13.44 11.56 -24.00
CA ALA A 124 12.47 12.37 -23.27
C ALA A 124 12.44 13.79 -23.86
N GLY A 125 11.26 14.41 -23.94
CA GLY A 125 11.11 15.76 -24.49
C GLY A 125 11.36 15.86 -26.00
N THR A 126 11.20 14.77 -26.74
CA THR A 126 11.35 14.70 -28.20
C THR A 126 9.98 14.39 -28.85
N ASP A 127 9.91 14.52 -30.18
CA ASP A 127 8.70 14.17 -30.95
C ASP A 127 8.41 12.67 -30.94
N ASP A 128 9.44 11.82 -30.66
CA ASP A 128 9.34 10.38 -30.50
C ASP A 128 9.86 9.96 -29.12
N PRO A 129 9.09 10.19 -28.04
CA PRO A 129 9.50 9.84 -26.70
C PRO A 129 9.49 8.32 -26.49
N GLY A 130 10.46 7.79 -25.76
CA GLY A 130 10.52 6.37 -25.49
C GLY A 130 11.77 5.91 -24.76
N ILE A 131 11.77 4.64 -24.44
CA ILE A 131 12.90 3.92 -23.87
C ILE A 131 13.31 2.81 -24.81
N GLU A 132 14.58 2.78 -25.19
CA GLU A 132 15.22 1.68 -25.88
C GLU A 132 16.15 0.96 -24.91
N HIS A 133 15.91 -0.33 -24.69
CA HIS A 133 16.71 -1.16 -23.81
C HIS A 133 17.02 -2.50 -24.51
N ARG A 134 18.30 -2.77 -24.73
CA ARG A 134 18.80 -4.05 -25.25
C ARG A 134 19.73 -4.67 -24.21
N PRO A 135 19.24 -5.69 -23.47
CA PRO A 135 20.04 -6.35 -22.44
C PRO A 135 21.24 -7.08 -23.04
N ASN A 136 22.43 -6.86 -22.46
CA ASN A 136 23.60 -7.65 -22.77
C ASN A 136 23.63 -8.88 -21.85
N LEU A 137 23.21 -10.05 -22.38
CA LEU A 137 23.15 -11.28 -21.61
C LEU A 137 24.53 -11.86 -21.26
N GLN A 138 25.59 -11.38 -21.89
CA GLN A 138 26.98 -11.75 -21.60
C GLN A 138 27.64 -10.81 -20.58
N GLY A 139 27.00 -9.67 -20.27
CA GLY A 139 27.48 -8.70 -19.32
C GLY A 139 27.27 -9.14 -17.87
N ARG A 140 27.89 -8.38 -16.96
CA ARG A 140 27.72 -8.57 -15.51
C ARG A 140 26.32 -8.12 -15.08
N ARG A 141 25.66 -8.92 -14.24
CA ARG A 141 24.28 -8.66 -13.82
C ARG A 141 24.11 -8.83 -12.30
N THR A 142 25.05 -8.26 -11.53
CA THR A 142 24.93 -8.21 -10.08
C THR A 142 24.19 -6.96 -9.63
N ASP A 143 23.76 -6.90 -8.38
CA ASP A 143 23.10 -5.72 -7.80
C ASP A 143 23.99 -4.46 -7.86
N ALA A 144 25.33 -4.64 -7.82
CA ALA A 144 26.30 -3.55 -7.94
C ALA A 144 26.33 -2.96 -9.36
N ASP A 145 26.06 -3.78 -10.38
CA ASP A 145 26.09 -3.39 -11.80
C ASP A 145 24.78 -2.71 -12.26
N VAL A 146 23.76 -2.65 -11.41
CA VAL A 146 22.52 -1.91 -11.74
C VAL A 146 22.79 -0.42 -11.75
N ILE A 147 22.61 0.22 -12.91
CA ILE A 147 22.81 1.68 -13.12
C ILE A 147 21.49 2.45 -13.12
N ALA A 148 20.38 1.83 -13.52
CA ALA A 148 19.08 2.45 -13.57
C ALA A 148 17.96 1.42 -13.44
N SER A 149 16.74 1.90 -13.25
CA SER A 149 15.50 1.15 -13.46
C SER A 149 14.49 2.02 -14.19
N TYR A 150 13.56 1.40 -14.90
CA TYR A 150 12.50 2.12 -15.58
C TYR A 150 11.18 1.35 -15.50
N ALA A 151 10.08 2.07 -15.72
CA ALA A 151 8.75 1.51 -15.91
C ALA A 151 8.07 2.18 -17.09
N THR A 152 7.30 1.42 -17.83
CA THR A 152 6.51 1.90 -18.98
C THR A 152 5.07 1.42 -18.83
N ILE A 153 4.14 2.24 -19.29
CA ILE A 153 2.76 1.85 -19.54
C ILE A 153 2.39 2.27 -20.95
N ARG A 154 1.94 1.32 -21.74
CA ARG A 154 1.33 1.56 -23.05
C ARG A 154 -0.17 1.40 -22.90
N LEU A 155 -0.89 2.48 -23.09
CA LEU A 155 -2.34 2.52 -23.00
C LEU A 155 -2.99 1.85 -24.23
N ALA A 156 -4.27 1.50 -24.11
CA ALA A 156 -5.01 0.83 -25.19
C ALA A 156 -5.16 1.71 -26.45
N ASP A 157 -5.14 3.03 -26.31
CA ASP A 157 -5.16 4.00 -27.41
C ASP A 157 -3.79 4.21 -28.08
N GLY A 158 -2.76 3.50 -27.61
CA GLY A 158 -1.38 3.62 -28.09
C GLY A 158 -0.53 4.64 -27.34
N GLY A 159 -1.11 5.42 -26.42
CA GLY A 159 -0.39 6.37 -25.57
C GLY A 159 0.70 5.65 -24.78
N LEU A 160 1.87 6.30 -24.64
CA LEU A 160 3.01 5.79 -23.88
C LEU A 160 3.36 6.75 -22.76
N ALA A 161 3.35 6.26 -21.53
CA ALA A 161 3.95 6.95 -20.40
C ALA A 161 5.12 6.11 -19.86
N PHE A 162 6.17 6.76 -19.41
CA PHE A 162 7.31 6.08 -18.79
C PHE A 162 7.98 6.97 -17.75
N GLU A 163 8.64 6.31 -16.82
CA GLU A 163 9.53 6.92 -15.82
C GLU A 163 10.76 6.08 -15.66
N TYR A 164 11.85 6.73 -15.25
CA TYR A 164 13.09 6.06 -14.92
C TYR A 164 13.68 6.59 -13.62
N CYS A 165 14.50 5.79 -12.99
CA CYS A 165 15.29 6.13 -11.82
C CYS A 165 16.74 5.78 -12.11
N ASP A 166 17.64 6.74 -11.94
CA ASP A 166 19.07 6.46 -11.93
C ASP A 166 19.49 5.73 -10.65
N ARG A 167 20.72 5.28 -10.60
CA ARG A 167 21.25 4.59 -9.42
C ARG A 167 21.16 5.44 -8.15
N ALA A 168 21.42 6.74 -8.25
CA ALA A 168 21.38 7.63 -7.10
C ALA A 168 19.96 7.76 -6.54
N GLU A 169 18.95 7.83 -7.40
CA GLU A 169 17.54 7.85 -7.01
C GLU A 169 17.10 6.53 -6.36
N ILE A 170 17.51 5.39 -6.93
CA ILE A 170 17.26 4.07 -6.34
C ILE A 170 17.89 3.98 -4.94
N ASP A 171 19.12 4.43 -4.77
CA ASP A 171 19.82 4.38 -3.48
C ASP A 171 19.22 5.37 -2.47
N ARG A 172 18.75 6.56 -2.89
CA ARG A 172 17.95 7.47 -2.02
C ARG A 172 16.69 6.78 -1.52
N ARG A 173 15.96 6.12 -2.43
CA ARG A 173 14.74 5.39 -2.08
C ARG A 173 15.02 4.22 -1.13
N ARG A 174 16.10 3.47 -1.38
CA ARG A 174 16.57 2.42 -0.48
C ARG A 174 16.80 2.94 0.93
N LYS A 175 17.50 4.08 1.07
CA LYS A 175 17.77 4.71 2.38
C LYS A 175 16.48 5.13 3.08
N ALA A 176 15.55 5.78 2.38
CA ALA A 176 14.26 6.19 2.92
C ALA A 176 13.42 4.99 3.40
N GLY A 177 13.44 3.88 2.67
CA GLY A 177 12.73 2.64 3.02
C GLY A 177 13.42 1.75 4.08
N GLY A 178 14.40 2.29 4.82
CA GLY A 178 15.10 1.58 5.89
C GLY A 178 16.36 0.82 5.45
N GLY A 179 17.01 1.26 4.37
CA GLY A 179 18.39 0.94 3.92
C GLY A 179 18.78 -0.53 3.82
N ASN A 180 18.72 -1.25 4.91
CA ASN A 180 19.12 -2.65 5.06
C ASN A 180 17.97 -3.62 5.29
N SER A 181 16.75 -3.28 4.89
CA SER A 181 15.63 -4.22 5.00
C SER A 181 15.91 -5.50 4.20
N PRO A 182 15.39 -6.67 4.62
CA PRO A 182 15.56 -7.92 3.89
C PRO A 182 15.19 -7.84 2.41
N ALA A 183 14.15 -7.06 2.07
CA ALA A 183 13.71 -6.84 0.70
C ALA A 183 14.81 -6.20 -0.15
N TRP A 184 15.46 -5.15 0.33
CA TRP A 184 16.55 -4.48 -0.37
C TRP A 184 17.85 -5.31 -0.42
N ARG A 185 18.14 -6.08 0.64
CA ARG A 185 19.35 -6.93 0.67
C ARG A 185 19.27 -8.13 -0.25
N ASN A 186 18.09 -8.76 -0.31
CA ASN A 186 17.94 -10.05 -1.00
C ASN A 186 17.32 -9.91 -2.40
N HIS A 187 16.70 -8.74 -2.70
CA HIS A 187 15.91 -8.54 -3.93
C HIS A 187 16.09 -7.14 -4.49
N PHE A 188 17.32 -6.65 -4.57
CA PHE A 188 17.63 -5.28 -5.00
C PHE A 188 17.01 -4.94 -6.36
N ALA A 189 17.20 -5.79 -7.37
CA ALA A 189 16.65 -5.58 -8.70
C ALA A 189 15.11 -5.50 -8.71
N ALA A 190 14.44 -6.31 -7.89
CA ALA A 190 12.97 -6.26 -7.75
C ALA A 190 12.51 -4.96 -7.08
N MET A 191 13.24 -4.49 -6.06
CA MET A 191 12.96 -3.22 -5.38
C MET A 191 13.25 -2.01 -6.28
N ALA A 192 14.30 -2.06 -7.11
CA ALA A 192 14.58 -1.03 -8.09
C ALA A 192 13.46 -0.93 -9.15
N ARG A 193 12.95 -2.05 -9.67
CA ARG A 193 11.78 -2.08 -10.56
C ARG A 193 10.53 -1.51 -9.89
N LYS A 194 10.27 -1.89 -8.64
CA LYS A 194 9.16 -1.34 -7.86
C LYS A 194 9.28 0.19 -7.74
N THR A 195 10.49 0.70 -7.53
CA THR A 195 10.75 2.15 -7.40
C THR A 195 10.36 2.90 -8.67
N ALA A 196 10.74 2.41 -9.84
CA ALA A 196 10.38 3.02 -11.13
C ALA A 196 8.86 2.95 -11.40
N LEU A 197 8.22 1.81 -11.15
CA LEU A 197 6.77 1.68 -11.31
C LEU A 197 5.99 2.59 -10.36
N ARG A 198 6.44 2.70 -9.11
CA ARG A 198 5.87 3.65 -8.15
C ARG A 198 5.99 5.09 -8.65
N LYS A 199 7.16 5.49 -9.14
CA LYS A 199 7.39 6.83 -9.68
C LYS A 199 6.45 7.12 -10.85
N LEU A 200 6.27 6.17 -11.76
CA LEU A 200 5.36 6.28 -12.90
C LEU A 200 3.90 6.51 -12.45
N LEU A 201 3.42 5.74 -11.46
CA LEU A 201 2.05 5.88 -10.96
C LEU A 201 1.83 7.18 -10.16
N MET A 202 2.87 7.69 -9.50
CA MET A 202 2.82 8.95 -8.73
C MET A 202 3.06 10.19 -9.57
N GLY A 203 3.59 10.04 -10.78
CA GLY A 203 4.00 11.15 -11.66
C GLY A 203 2.84 11.89 -12.34
N GLY A 204 1.59 11.41 -12.20
CA GLY A 204 0.41 12.04 -12.77
C GLY A 204 0.24 11.84 -14.29
N THR A 205 1.16 11.12 -14.93
CA THR A 205 1.10 10.82 -16.37
C THR A 205 0.23 9.61 -16.69
N VAL A 206 -0.03 8.76 -15.71
CA VAL A 206 -0.91 7.60 -15.83
C VAL A 206 -2.28 7.96 -15.30
N PRO A 207 -3.36 7.83 -16.11
CA PRO A 207 -4.72 8.08 -15.64
C PRO A 207 -5.09 7.14 -14.49
N LEU A 208 -5.45 7.72 -13.34
CA LEU A 208 -5.97 7.00 -12.18
C LEU A 208 -7.28 7.66 -11.76
N SER A 209 -8.30 6.86 -11.43
CA SER A 209 -9.53 7.40 -10.84
C SER A 209 -9.22 7.99 -9.45
N PRO A 210 -9.92 9.07 -9.03
CA PRO A 210 -9.72 9.63 -7.68
C PRO A 210 -9.90 8.61 -6.56
N SER A 211 -10.85 7.69 -6.71
CA SER A 211 -11.10 6.61 -5.75
C SER A 211 -9.93 5.63 -5.60
N LEU A 212 -9.09 5.49 -6.62
CA LEU A 212 -7.88 4.69 -6.57
C LEU A 212 -6.65 5.52 -6.20
N ALA A 213 -6.57 6.75 -6.71
CA ALA A 213 -5.41 7.63 -6.51
C ALA A 213 -5.19 7.97 -5.03
N SER A 214 -6.25 8.35 -4.29
CA SER A 214 -6.13 8.74 -2.88
C SER A 214 -5.56 7.64 -1.99
N PRO A 215 -6.15 6.43 -1.90
CA PRO A 215 -5.62 5.38 -1.04
C PRO A 215 -4.26 4.85 -1.53
N LEU A 216 -3.97 4.92 -2.83
CA LEU A 216 -2.65 4.58 -3.36
C LEU A 216 -1.59 5.56 -2.88
N VAL A 217 -1.86 6.86 -2.96
CA VAL A 217 -0.93 7.92 -2.49
C VAL A 217 -0.68 7.77 -0.99
N GLU A 218 -1.73 7.58 -0.20
CA GLU A 218 -1.62 7.38 1.26
C GLU A 218 -0.76 6.15 1.60
N ALA A 219 -1.02 5.01 0.97
CA ALA A 219 -0.24 3.79 1.17
C ALA A 219 1.25 4.01 0.83
N LEU A 220 1.53 4.70 -0.27
CA LEU A 220 2.90 4.97 -0.71
C LEU A 220 3.62 6.01 0.17
N GLN A 221 2.91 6.99 0.72
CA GLN A 221 3.46 7.94 1.69
C GLN A 221 3.77 7.26 3.03
N ALA A 222 2.89 6.37 3.50
CA ALA A 222 3.14 5.57 4.70
C ALA A 222 4.38 4.68 4.58
N GLU A 223 4.68 4.15 3.39
CA GLU A 223 5.93 3.43 3.11
C GLU A 223 7.19 4.29 3.32
N ASP A 224 7.09 5.60 3.08
CA ASP A 224 8.19 6.55 3.20
C ASP A 224 8.45 6.99 4.64
N GLY A 225 7.59 6.59 5.58
CA GLY A 225 7.64 7.07 6.96
C GLY A 225 7.27 8.54 7.09
N ALA A 226 6.64 9.13 6.07
CA ALA A 226 6.08 10.47 6.17
C ALA A 226 4.92 10.43 7.18
N PRO A 227 4.82 11.41 8.10
CA PRO A 227 3.63 11.54 8.92
C PRO A 227 2.41 11.73 8.01
N ALA A 228 1.28 11.14 8.39
CA ALA A 228 0.00 11.45 7.75
C ALA A 228 -0.13 12.98 7.66
N ARG A 229 -0.63 13.49 6.53
CA ARG A 229 -0.75 14.94 6.33
C ARG A 229 -1.51 15.55 7.50
N ASP A 230 -0.83 16.37 8.31
CA ASP A 230 -1.47 17.16 9.34
C ASP A 230 -2.56 18.03 8.69
N GLY A 231 -3.82 17.79 9.07
CA GLY A 231 -4.94 18.67 8.77
C GLY A 231 -5.96 18.22 7.72
N ALA A 232 -5.76 17.13 7.01
CA ALA A 232 -6.86 16.44 6.33
C ALA A 232 -7.11 15.13 7.10
N ALA A 233 -8.15 15.11 7.94
CA ALA A 233 -8.63 13.85 8.49
C ALA A 233 -8.84 12.89 7.32
N SER A 234 -8.09 11.79 7.31
CA SER A 234 -8.34 10.73 6.34
C SER A 234 -9.84 10.39 6.42
N PRO A 235 -10.53 10.19 5.28
CA PRO A 235 -11.91 9.68 5.33
C PRO A 235 -12.04 8.44 6.23
N LEU A 236 -10.92 7.73 6.44
CA LEU A 236 -10.81 6.56 7.31
C LEU A 236 -10.76 6.90 8.81
N GLU A 237 -10.19 8.04 9.21
CA GLU A 237 -10.17 8.47 10.62
C GLU A 237 -11.59 8.82 11.12
N GLY A 238 -12.43 9.40 10.26
CA GLY A 238 -13.84 9.63 10.57
C GLY A 238 -14.63 8.33 10.79
N LEU A 239 -14.22 7.25 10.13
CA LEU A 239 -14.81 5.91 10.31
C LEU A 239 -14.39 5.24 11.63
N LEU A 240 -13.23 5.59 12.19
CA LEU A 240 -12.72 5.04 13.45
C LEU A 240 -13.16 5.83 14.68
N GLY A 241 -13.61 7.10 14.51
CA GLY A 241 -13.88 8.06 15.58
C GLY A 241 -15.25 7.98 16.26
N ALA A 242 -16.10 7.01 15.96
CA ALA A 242 -17.35 6.77 16.70
C ALA A 242 -17.16 5.65 17.72
N SER A 243 -16.38 5.89 18.79
CA SER A 243 -16.56 5.15 20.03
C SER A 243 -17.78 5.74 20.72
N ASP A 244 -18.88 4.97 20.80
CA ASP A 244 -19.96 5.19 21.72
C ASP A 244 -19.37 5.17 23.16
N GLU A 245 -19.05 6.32 23.70
CA GLU A 245 -18.99 6.44 25.16
C GLU A 245 -20.42 6.27 25.69
N PRO A 246 -20.67 5.33 26.59
CA PRO A 246 -21.93 5.31 27.28
C PRO A 246 -22.03 6.60 28.11
N SER A 247 -23.02 7.45 27.81
CA SER A 247 -23.31 8.61 28.62
C SER A 247 -23.90 8.14 29.98
N ASP A 248 -23.04 7.97 30.98
CA ASP A 248 -23.45 7.90 32.38
C ASP A 248 -23.82 9.32 32.84
N GLY A 249 -25.01 9.75 32.43
CA GLY A 249 -25.70 10.88 33.07
C GLY A 249 -26.64 10.35 34.13
N PRO A 250 -26.66 10.89 35.34
CA PRO A 250 -27.57 10.44 36.36
C PRO A 250 -29.01 10.74 35.96
N PHE A 251 -29.80 9.67 35.88
CA PHE A 251 -31.26 9.74 35.73
C PHE A 251 -31.83 10.49 36.96
N VAL A 252 -32.19 11.75 36.82
CA VAL A 252 -33.00 12.48 37.82
C VAL A 252 -34.45 12.14 37.51
N VAL A 253 -35.06 11.37 38.40
CA VAL A 253 -36.50 11.13 38.41
C VAL A 253 -37.13 12.30 39.17
N ASP A 254 -37.74 13.25 38.46
CA ASP A 254 -38.60 14.24 39.05
C ASP A 254 -39.88 13.54 39.54
N ALA A 255 -40.05 13.51 40.85
CA ALA A 255 -41.28 13.04 41.48
C ALA A 255 -42.35 14.14 41.40
N GLU A 256 -43.42 13.90 40.69
CA GLU A 256 -44.64 14.71 40.74
C GLU A 256 -45.26 14.69 42.13
N PRO A 257 -45.72 15.84 42.65
CA PRO A 257 -46.47 15.88 43.92
C PRO A 257 -47.90 15.38 43.69
N ALA A 258 -48.39 14.58 44.64
CA ALA A 258 -49.77 14.06 44.65
C ALA A 258 -50.79 15.22 44.90
N PRO A 259 -51.97 15.16 44.26
CA PRO A 259 -53.04 16.13 44.48
C PRO A 259 -53.78 15.81 45.83
N GLU A 260 -54.13 16.89 46.52
CA GLU A 260 -55.03 16.89 47.70
C GLU A 260 -56.46 16.47 47.30
#